data_730c396ec153c1b3cfd73cb11f14a90d
#
_entry.id   730c396ec153c1b3cfd73cb11f14a90d
#
_cell.length_a   1.000
_cell.length_b   1.000
_cell.length_c   1.000
_cell.angle_alpha   90.00
_cell.angle_beta   90.00
_cell.angle_gamma   90.00
#
_symmetry.space_group_name_H-M   'P 1'
#
loop_
_entity.id
_entity.type
_entity.pdbx_description
1 polymer ?
#
loop_
_entity_poly.entity_id
_entity_poly.type
_entity_poly.pdbx_seq_one_letter_code
_entity_poly.pdbx_strand_id
1 'polypeptide(L)'
;MPDAGLMHITFKLYASLGQHLPQEHRIGNQMPLTVAEGATIAEVIEPFALPMKLVHLVLINGHFVPPDERSARKLVEGDVLAIWPPIAGG
;
A
#
# COMPACT_ATOMS: atom_id res chain seq x y z
N MET A 1 -17.22 -2.58 20.78
CA MET A 1 -16.73 -1.38 20.11
C MET A 1 -16.75 -1.61 18.62
N PRO A 2 -17.54 -0.87 17.88
CA PRO A 2 -17.66 -1.12 16.44
C PRO A 2 -16.35 -1.06 15.69
N ASP A 3 -15.42 -0.19 16.13
CA ASP A 3 -14.15 -0.02 15.44
C ASP A 3 -12.99 -0.77 16.07
N ALA A 4 -13.29 -1.63 17.05
CA ALA A 4 -12.23 -2.40 17.67
C ALA A 4 -11.59 -3.30 16.65
N GLY A 5 -10.25 -3.26 16.54
CA GLY A 5 -9.51 -4.07 15.60
C GLY A 5 -9.39 -3.50 14.20
N LEU A 6 -9.85 -2.27 13.97
CA LEU A 6 -9.70 -1.61 12.67
C LEU A 6 -8.81 -0.39 12.78
N MET A 7 -8.13 -0.07 11.67
CA MET A 7 -7.33 1.14 11.60
C MET A 7 -7.46 1.77 10.22
N HIS A 8 -7.13 3.05 10.12
CA HIS A 8 -7.25 3.83 8.90
C HIS A 8 -5.86 4.21 8.41
N ILE A 9 -5.60 3.97 7.13
CA ILE A 9 -4.34 4.32 6.49
C ILE A 9 -4.64 4.99 5.15
N THR A 10 -3.60 5.58 4.54
CA THR A 10 -3.69 6.11 3.18
C THR A 10 -2.86 5.21 2.28
N PHE A 11 -3.44 4.79 1.16
CA PHE A 11 -2.80 3.88 0.22
C PHE A 11 -2.54 4.62 -1.10
N LYS A 12 -1.27 4.65 -1.53
CA LYS A 12 -0.87 5.34 -2.75
C LYS A 12 -0.23 4.37 -3.72
N LEU A 13 -0.71 4.38 -4.96
CA LEU A 13 -0.13 3.56 -6.02
C LEU A 13 0.26 4.48 -7.17
N TYR A 14 1.54 4.47 -7.52
CA TYR A 14 2.08 5.41 -8.50
C TYR A 14 2.29 4.77 -9.88
N ALA A 15 2.37 5.63 -10.90
CA ALA A 15 2.62 5.22 -12.28
C ALA A 15 1.62 4.15 -12.72
N SER A 16 2.09 3.10 -13.40
CA SER A 16 1.18 2.08 -13.90
C SER A 16 0.43 1.33 -12.82
N LEU A 17 0.91 1.36 -11.57
CA LEU A 17 0.19 0.70 -10.48
C LEU A 17 -1.13 1.39 -10.15
N GLY A 18 -1.27 2.67 -10.50
CA GLY A 18 -2.50 3.41 -10.22
C GLY A 18 -3.74 2.78 -10.84
N GLN A 19 -3.59 2.02 -11.93
CA GLN A 19 -4.73 1.37 -12.56
C GLN A 19 -5.35 0.28 -11.67
N HIS A 20 -4.66 -0.13 -10.63
CA HIS A 20 -5.19 -1.13 -9.70
C HIS A 20 -6.04 -0.50 -8.60
N LEU A 21 -6.09 0.84 -8.54
CA LEU A 21 -7.01 1.53 -7.64
C LEU A 21 -8.40 1.57 -8.26
N PRO A 22 -9.45 1.68 -7.42
CA PRO A 22 -10.78 1.96 -7.95
C PRO A 22 -10.75 3.20 -8.83
N GLN A 23 -11.58 3.22 -9.86
CA GLN A 23 -11.55 4.27 -10.87
C GLN A 23 -11.61 5.68 -10.28
N GLU A 24 -12.42 5.89 -9.26
CA GLU A 24 -12.59 7.22 -8.66
C GLU A 24 -11.34 7.71 -7.93
N HIS A 25 -10.36 6.83 -7.69
CA HIS A 25 -9.13 7.20 -6.99
C HIS A 25 -7.90 7.25 -7.90
N ARG A 26 -8.07 6.95 -9.18
CA ARG A 26 -6.91 6.85 -10.09
C ARG A 26 -6.26 8.18 -10.40
N ILE A 27 -7.05 9.25 -10.45
CA ILE A 27 -6.47 10.56 -10.76
C ILE A 27 -5.55 11.03 -9.65
N GLY A 28 -5.96 10.84 -8.38
CA GLY A 28 -5.14 11.25 -7.26
C GLY A 28 -4.09 10.22 -6.85
N ASN A 29 -4.12 9.03 -7.43
CA ASN A 29 -3.19 7.94 -7.12
C ASN A 29 -3.23 7.52 -5.66
N GLN A 30 -4.31 7.78 -4.95
CA GLN A 30 -4.40 7.40 -3.54
C GLN A 30 -5.85 7.21 -3.12
N MET A 31 -6.01 6.45 -2.05
CA MET A 31 -7.32 6.25 -1.44
C MET A 31 -7.17 5.96 0.04
N PRO A 32 -8.18 6.30 0.85
CA PRO A 32 -8.20 5.87 2.23
C PRO A 32 -8.54 4.39 2.30
N LEU A 33 -7.92 3.68 3.24
CA LEU A 33 -8.22 2.27 3.48
C LEU A 33 -8.50 2.06 4.95
N THR A 34 -9.48 1.20 5.22
CA THR A 34 -9.72 0.70 6.57
C THR A 34 -9.29 -0.75 6.56
N VAL A 35 -8.34 -1.09 7.42
CA VAL A 35 -7.75 -2.42 7.44
C VAL A 35 -7.72 -2.94 8.88
N ALA A 36 -7.44 -4.24 9.01
CA ALA A 36 -7.37 -4.85 10.34
C ALA A 36 -6.17 -4.29 11.09
N GLU A 37 -6.34 -4.08 12.38
CA GLU A 37 -5.26 -3.65 13.25
C GLU A 37 -4.15 -4.70 13.21
N GLY A 38 -2.91 -4.23 13.03
CA GLY A 38 -1.77 -5.14 12.94
C GLY A 38 -1.58 -5.77 11.57
N ALA A 39 -2.37 -5.36 10.57
CA ALA A 39 -2.17 -5.89 9.21
C ALA A 39 -0.78 -5.53 8.69
N THR A 40 -0.16 -6.47 7.98
CA THR A 40 1.14 -6.24 7.37
C THR A 40 0.97 -5.62 5.99
N ILE A 41 2.08 -5.08 5.46
CA ILE A 41 2.06 -4.53 4.10
C ILE A 41 1.56 -5.58 3.12
N ALA A 42 2.08 -6.81 3.19
CA ALA A 42 1.67 -7.88 2.27
C ALA A 42 0.17 -8.15 2.35
N GLU A 43 -0.39 -8.16 3.55
CA GLU A 43 -1.81 -8.38 3.74
C GLU A 43 -2.66 -7.26 3.16
N VAL A 44 -2.20 -6.02 3.29
CA VAL A 44 -2.95 -4.87 2.79
C VAL A 44 -3.00 -4.85 1.28
N ILE A 45 -1.89 -5.21 0.60
CA ILE A 45 -1.84 -5.12 -0.85
C ILE A 45 -2.47 -6.32 -1.55
N GLU A 46 -2.66 -7.43 -0.86
CA GLU A 46 -3.17 -8.65 -1.48
C GLU A 46 -4.48 -8.45 -2.25
N PRO A 47 -5.50 -7.77 -1.68
CA PRO A 47 -6.77 -7.60 -2.39
C PRO A 47 -6.67 -6.81 -3.69
N PHE A 48 -5.59 -6.05 -3.87
CA PHE A 48 -5.42 -5.24 -5.08
C PHE A 48 -4.80 -6.02 -6.23
N ALA A 49 -4.34 -7.26 -5.97
CA ALA A 49 -3.80 -8.15 -6.99
C ALA A 49 -2.68 -7.50 -7.80
N LEU A 50 -1.79 -6.77 -7.13
CA LEU A 50 -0.67 -6.12 -7.80
C LEU A 50 0.30 -7.16 -8.36
N PRO A 51 0.79 -6.99 -9.60
CA PRO A 51 1.85 -7.86 -10.09
C PRO A 51 3.08 -7.69 -9.20
N MET A 52 3.54 -8.76 -8.57
CA MET A 52 4.59 -8.62 -7.57
C MET A 52 5.90 -8.07 -8.14
N LYS A 53 6.18 -8.35 -9.41
CA LYS A 53 7.38 -7.79 -10.04
C LYS A 53 7.31 -6.27 -10.18
N LEU A 54 6.12 -5.68 -10.08
CA LEU A 54 5.94 -4.24 -10.14
C LEU A 54 5.90 -3.59 -8.75
N VAL A 55 5.88 -4.39 -7.69
CA VAL A 55 5.95 -3.87 -6.32
C VAL A 55 7.43 -3.69 -6.01
N HIS A 56 7.98 -2.56 -6.45
CA HIS A 56 9.43 -2.34 -6.41
C HIS A 56 9.85 -1.49 -5.23
N LEU A 57 9.37 -0.26 -5.16
CA LEU A 57 9.71 0.66 -4.07
C LEU A 57 8.51 0.77 -3.15
N VAL A 58 8.67 0.35 -1.90
CA VAL A 58 7.60 0.42 -0.90
C VAL A 58 8.04 1.36 0.20
N LEU A 59 7.24 2.38 0.48
CA LEU A 59 7.54 3.36 1.52
C LEU A 59 6.39 3.42 2.52
N ILE A 60 6.73 3.56 3.80
CA ILE A 60 5.75 3.89 4.83
C ILE A 60 6.18 5.23 5.40
N ASN A 61 5.30 6.22 5.25
CA ASN A 61 5.57 7.60 5.71
C ASN A 61 6.91 8.09 5.17
N GLY A 62 7.22 7.73 3.92
CA GLY A 62 8.45 8.17 3.27
C GLY A 62 9.68 7.31 3.57
N HIS A 63 9.54 6.27 4.37
CA HIS A 63 10.67 5.40 4.73
C HIS A 63 10.62 4.09 3.97
N PHE A 64 11.73 3.72 3.34
CA PHE A 64 11.83 2.52 2.52
C PHE A 64 11.68 1.25 3.37
N VAL A 65 10.91 0.30 2.85
CA VAL A 65 10.73 -1.01 3.48
C VAL A 65 11.30 -2.06 2.52
N PRO A 66 12.38 -2.76 2.92
CA PRO A 66 12.98 -3.78 2.04
C PRO A 66 12.01 -4.92 1.74
N PRO A 67 12.21 -5.60 0.58
CA PRO A 67 11.30 -6.67 0.18
C PRO A 67 11.10 -7.77 1.23
N ASP A 68 12.17 -8.15 1.92
CA ASP A 68 12.09 -9.23 2.90
C ASP A 68 11.40 -8.83 4.20
N GLU A 69 11.08 -7.55 4.37
CA GLU A 69 10.38 -7.09 5.57
C GLU A 69 8.90 -6.86 5.34
N ARG A 70 8.44 -6.90 4.09
CA ARG A 70 7.06 -6.51 3.76
C ARG A 70 6.02 -7.47 4.30
N SER A 71 6.37 -8.73 4.47
CA SER A 71 5.43 -9.71 5.01
C SER A 71 5.36 -9.66 6.54
N ALA A 72 6.31 -8.99 7.17
CA ALA A 72 6.35 -8.88 8.64
C ALA A 72 6.06 -7.47 9.15
N ARG A 73 6.23 -6.43 8.30
CA ARG A 73 6.05 -5.05 8.73
C ARG A 73 4.58 -4.74 8.92
N LYS A 74 4.21 -4.46 10.15
CA LYS A 74 2.83 -4.10 10.49
C LYS A 74 2.61 -2.61 10.31
N LEU A 75 1.42 -2.25 9.86
CA LEU A 75 1.02 -0.86 9.73
C LEU A 75 0.34 -0.39 11.02
N VAL A 76 0.32 0.91 11.23
CA VAL A 76 -0.36 1.52 12.38
C VAL A 76 -1.30 2.61 11.87
N GLU A 77 -2.19 3.04 12.76
CA GLU A 77 -3.16 4.08 12.43
C GLU A 77 -2.48 5.30 11.83
N GLY A 78 -3.00 5.78 10.72
CA GLY A 78 -2.50 7.00 10.09
C GLY A 78 -1.32 6.80 9.15
N ASP A 79 -0.79 5.59 9.01
CA ASP A 79 0.32 5.35 8.09
C ASP A 79 -0.04 5.68 6.64
N VAL A 80 0.95 6.13 5.90
CA VAL A 80 0.83 6.35 4.45
C VAL A 80 1.69 5.31 3.75
N LEU A 81 1.04 4.36 3.10
CA LEU A 81 1.73 3.29 2.36
C LEU A 81 1.76 3.66 0.88
N ALA A 82 2.97 3.82 0.34
CA ALA A 82 3.15 4.22 -1.05
C ALA A 82 3.96 3.16 -1.80
N ILE A 83 3.53 2.83 -3.01
CA ILE A 83 4.20 1.81 -3.82
C ILE A 83 4.48 2.35 -5.22
N TRP A 84 5.70 2.15 -5.68
CA TRP A 84 6.16 2.56 -7.01
C TRP A 84 6.63 1.34 -7.79
N PRO A 85 6.33 1.26 -9.09
CA PRO A 85 6.90 0.20 -9.92
C PRO A 85 8.34 0.54 -10.30
N PRO A 86 9.08 -0.40 -10.90
CA PRO A 86 10.41 -0.09 -11.42
C PRO A 86 10.32 1.02 -12.46
N ILE A 87 11.36 1.86 -12.52
CA ILE A 87 11.41 2.92 -13.52
C ILE A 87 11.68 2.28 -14.88
N ALA A 88 10.89 2.68 -15.88
CA ALA A 88 11.06 2.15 -17.23
C ALA A 88 12.47 2.44 -17.73
N GLY A 89 13.14 1.42 -18.24
CA GLY A 89 14.49 1.56 -18.76
C GLY A 89 15.58 1.57 -17.72
N GLY A 90 15.18 1.49 -16.44
CA GLY A 90 16.13 1.53 -15.34
C GLY A 90 16.51 0.19 -14.81
#